data_92963dda6af26e7fcbbc66621f373c37
#
_entry.id   92963dda6af26e7fcbbc66621f373c37
#
_cell.length_a   1.000
_cell.length_b   1.000
_cell.length_c   1.000
_cell.angle_alpha   90.00
_cell.angle_beta   90.00
_cell.angle_gamma   90.00
#
_symmetry.space_group_name_H-M   'P 1'
#
loop_
_entity.id
_entity.type
_entity.pdbx_description
1 polymer ?
#
loop_
_entity_poly.entity_id
_entity_poly.type
_entity_poly.pdbx_seq_one_letter_code
_entity_poly.pdbx_strand_id
1 'polypeptide(L)'
;MRALIVSLALLTAAPALAAKLDAPSGSYNVDLTHTSVTWRVKHLGLSYYTARFAKLTSTVVLDAANPEKSKLEVTIDANSVRTDFPFPEKEDFDKVVGGDSRFLDGAKFPEIRFVSTAIAATGPKTGKITGNLTLRGVTKPIILDATFNGSMAPNPMMKTQKIGVSARGSIKRTDFGMSFGTQFLGDEVELQIEAEYDKAS
;
A
#
# COMPACT_ATOMS: atom_id res chain seq x y z
N MET A 1 22.39 17.18 -54.44
CA MET A 1 22.34 16.80 -53.03
C MET A 1 20.99 17.25 -52.47
N ARG A 2 20.06 16.29 -52.19
CA ARG A 2 18.73 16.60 -51.62
C ARG A 2 18.83 16.34 -50.11
N ALA A 3 18.66 17.38 -49.32
CA ALA A 3 18.60 17.28 -47.86
C ALA A 3 17.23 16.68 -47.43
N LEU A 4 17.27 15.55 -46.73
CA LEU A 4 16.11 14.92 -46.14
C LEU A 4 15.87 15.57 -44.76
N ILE A 5 14.81 16.37 -44.64
CA ILE A 5 14.39 16.93 -43.35
C ILE A 5 13.54 15.87 -42.65
N VAL A 6 14.09 15.24 -41.61
CA VAL A 6 13.35 14.34 -40.71
C VAL A 6 12.69 15.19 -39.63
N SER A 7 11.38 15.39 -39.76
CA SER A 7 10.58 16.04 -38.72
C SER A 7 10.32 15.07 -37.60
N LEU A 8 10.95 15.30 -36.44
CA LEU A 8 10.70 14.57 -35.22
C LEU A 8 9.43 15.11 -34.56
N ALA A 9 8.31 14.39 -34.70
CA ALA A 9 7.08 14.75 -34.03
C ALA A 9 7.21 14.37 -32.54
N LEU A 10 7.33 15.34 -31.65
CA LEU A 10 7.16 15.15 -30.22
C LEU A 10 5.68 14.83 -29.93
N LEU A 11 5.36 13.58 -29.67
CA LEU A 11 4.08 13.22 -29.06
C LEU A 11 4.10 13.71 -27.60
N THR A 12 3.47 14.83 -27.31
CA THR A 12 3.16 15.24 -25.95
C THR A 12 1.98 14.39 -25.48
N ALA A 13 2.22 13.44 -24.57
CA ALA A 13 1.14 12.74 -23.89
C ALA A 13 0.36 13.78 -23.07
N ALA A 14 -0.89 14.04 -23.45
CA ALA A 14 -1.79 14.86 -22.64
C ALA A 14 -1.98 14.18 -21.28
N PRO A 15 -1.97 14.92 -20.15
CA PRO A 15 -2.29 14.35 -18.85
C PRO A 15 -3.70 13.76 -18.93
N ALA A 16 -3.84 12.50 -18.53
CA ALA A 16 -5.16 11.89 -18.39
C ALA A 16 -5.93 12.70 -17.34
N LEU A 17 -7.01 13.35 -17.73
CA LEU A 17 -7.89 14.02 -16.78
C LEU A 17 -8.41 12.94 -15.83
N ALA A 18 -8.21 13.17 -14.53
CA ALA A 18 -8.78 12.33 -13.49
C ALA A 18 -10.31 12.30 -13.65
N ALA A 19 -10.87 11.12 -13.87
CA ALA A 19 -12.31 10.99 -13.91
C ALA A 19 -12.87 11.14 -12.49
N LYS A 20 -13.99 11.87 -12.36
CA LYS A 20 -14.73 11.94 -11.10
C LYS A 20 -15.05 10.52 -10.62
N LEU A 21 -14.76 10.21 -9.36
CA LEU A 21 -15.13 8.95 -8.74
C LEU A 21 -16.62 8.96 -8.35
N ASP A 22 -17.28 7.84 -8.55
CA ASP A 22 -18.67 7.66 -8.13
C ASP A 22 -18.72 7.30 -6.65
N ALA A 23 -18.52 8.31 -5.81
CA ALA A 23 -18.58 8.23 -4.35
C ALA A 23 -18.80 9.62 -3.77
N PRO A 24 -19.42 9.75 -2.59
CA PRO A 24 -19.44 11.02 -1.85
C PRO A 24 -18.04 11.42 -1.38
N SER A 25 -17.66 12.68 -1.54
CA SER A 25 -16.45 13.24 -0.92
C SER A 25 -16.59 13.28 0.61
N GLY A 26 -15.45 13.26 1.32
CA GLY A 26 -15.40 13.35 2.77
C GLY A 26 -14.34 12.46 3.39
N SER A 27 -14.35 12.37 4.71
CA SER A 27 -13.46 11.51 5.47
C SER A 27 -14.02 10.08 5.57
N TYR A 28 -13.14 9.11 5.49
CA TYR A 28 -13.44 7.69 5.59
C TYR A 28 -12.43 7.02 6.52
N ASN A 29 -12.91 6.13 7.39
CA ASN A 29 -12.10 5.32 8.27
C ASN A 29 -12.07 3.88 7.78
N VAL A 30 -10.95 3.20 7.98
CA VAL A 30 -10.78 1.81 7.55
C VAL A 30 -11.76 0.86 8.24
N ASP A 31 -12.38 -0.02 7.47
CA ASP A 31 -13.09 -1.19 7.96
C ASP A 31 -12.11 -2.36 8.11
N LEU A 32 -11.72 -2.66 9.35
CA LEU A 32 -10.74 -3.71 9.64
C LEU A 32 -11.23 -5.12 9.32
N THR A 33 -12.54 -5.32 9.17
CA THR A 33 -13.10 -6.64 8.86
C THR A 33 -12.94 -7.01 7.40
N HIS A 34 -12.78 -6.00 6.52
CA HIS A 34 -12.63 -6.17 5.07
C HIS A 34 -11.35 -5.53 4.54
N THR A 35 -10.30 -5.48 5.36
CA THR A 35 -9.02 -4.88 4.99
C THR A 35 -7.87 -5.84 5.26
N SER A 36 -6.96 -5.93 4.31
CA SER A 36 -5.72 -6.70 4.44
C SER A 36 -4.53 -5.93 3.87
N VAL A 37 -3.41 -6.00 4.60
CA VAL A 37 -2.09 -5.58 4.13
C VAL A 37 -1.20 -6.82 4.14
N THR A 38 -1.04 -7.40 2.97
CA THR A 38 -0.25 -8.61 2.73
C THR A 38 1.07 -8.23 2.07
N TRP A 39 2.13 -8.89 2.46
CA TRP A 39 3.44 -8.75 1.83
C TRP A 39 4.03 -10.12 1.50
N ARG A 40 4.90 -10.15 0.51
CA ARG A 40 5.63 -11.37 0.16
C ARG A 40 7.06 -11.07 -0.25
N VAL A 41 7.95 -11.99 0.08
CA VAL A 41 9.38 -11.92 -0.25
C VAL A 41 9.85 -13.24 -0.86
N LYS A 42 10.71 -13.16 -1.86
CA LYS A 42 11.25 -14.36 -2.52
C LYS A 42 12.19 -15.11 -1.58
N HIS A 43 11.97 -16.43 -1.45
CA HIS A 43 12.78 -17.34 -0.62
C HIS A 43 13.54 -18.32 -1.50
N LEU A 44 14.88 -18.29 -1.44
CA LEU A 44 15.81 -19.14 -2.18
C LEU A 44 15.59 -19.15 -3.72
N GLY A 45 14.89 -18.17 -4.25
CA GLY A 45 14.48 -18.17 -5.66
C GLY A 45 13.38 -19.18 -6.02
N LEU A 46 12.90 -19.98 -5.07
CA LEU A 46 11.99 -21.10 -5.30
C LEU A 46 10.52 -20.72 -5.11
N SER A 47 10.22 -19.93 -4.08
CA SER A 47 8.84 -19.56 -3.71
C SER A 47 8.79 -18.15 -3.16
N TYR A 48 7.57 -17.66 -2.91
CA TYR A 48 7.35 -16.47 -2.12
C TYR A 48 6.88 -16.85 -0.72
N TYR A 49 7.57 -16.33 0.28
CA TYR A 49 7.06 -16.34 1.65
C TYR A 49 6.08 -15.18 1.81
N THR A 50 4.88 -15.46 2.28
CA THR A 50 3.78 -14.48 2.38
C THR A 50 3.37 -14.33 3.84
N ALA A 51 3.16 -13.09 4.27
CA ALA A 51 2.59 -12.77 5.57
C ALA A 51 1.72 -11.51 5.48
N ARG A 52 1.04 -11.16 6.57
CA ARG A 52 0.16 -10.00 6.66
C ARG A 52 0.30 -9.29 7.99
N PHE A 53 -0.18 -8.05 8.05
CA PHE A 53 -0.36 -7.33 9.30
C PHE A 53 -1.80 -7.43 9.77
N ALA A 54 -2.00 -7.66 11.09
CA ALA A 54 -3.31 -7.86 11.69
C ALA A 54 -3.87 -6.62 12.40
N LYS A 55 -3.03 -5.59 12.64
CA LYS A 55 -3.45 -4.35 13.32
C LYS A 55 -2.98 -3.15 12.54
N LEU A 56 -3.91 -2.34 12.13
CA LEU A 56 -3.65 -1.08 11.43
C LEU A 56 -4.77 -0.07 11.70
N THR A 57 -4.47 1.19 11.45
CA THR A 57 -5.44 2.26 11.29
C THR A 57 -5.19 2.93 9.95
N SER A 58 -6.26 3.40 9.31
CA SER A 58 -6.12 4.15 8.06
C SER A 58 -7.27 5.12 7.90
N THR A 59 -6.98 6.29 7.35
CA THR A 59 -7.97 7.30 7.00
C THR A 59 -7.75 7.78 5.57
N VAL A 60 -8.86 7.98 4.87
CA VAL A 60 -8.89 8.61 3.55
C VAL A 60 -9.72 9.88 3.63
N VAL A 61 -9.16 11.01 3.21
CA VAL A 61 -9.94 12.21 2.89
C VAL A 61 -10.12 12.21 1.38
N LEU A 62 -11.31 11.80 0.94
CA LEU A 62 -11.63 11.65 -0.47
C LEU A 62 -12.19 12.97 -1.04
N ASP A 63 -11.57 13.50 -2.10
CA ASP A 63 -12.18 14.45 -3.03
C ASP A 63 -12.58 13.67 -4.29
N ALA A 64 -13.82 13.24 -4.36
CA ALA A 64 -14.31 12.41 -5.46
C ALA A 64 -14.39 13.16 -6.80
N ALA A 65 -14.52 14.50 -6.75
CA ALA A 65 -14.53 15.34 -7.94
C ALA A 65 -13.12 15.57 -8.51
N ASN A 66 -12.11 15.60 -7.62
CA ASN A 66 -10.70 15.77 -7.96
C ASN A 66 -9.87 14.76 -7.15
N PRO A 67 -9.83 13.47 -7.55
CA PRO A 67 -9.18 12.41 -6.76
C PRO A 67 -7.72 12.67 -6.42
N GLU A 68 -7.03 13.47 -7.22
CA GLU A 68 -5.65 13.89 -6.99
C GLU A 68 -5.47 14.78 -5.76
N LYS A 69 -6.56 15.38 -5.23
CA LYS A 69 -6.57 16.18 -3.99
C LYS A 69 -6.84 15.34 -2.74
N SER A 70 -7.17 14.07 -2.93
CA SER A 70 -7.41 13.15 -1.82
C SER A 70 -6.13 12.89 -1.01
N LYS A 71 -6.31 12.47 0.25
CA LYS A 71 -5.20 12.16 1.16
C LYS A 71 -5.42 10.79 1.78
N LEU A 72 -4.33 10.07 1.99
CA LEU A 72 -4.31 8.76 2.65
C LEU A 72 -3.25 8.77 3.74
N GLU A 73 -3.63 8.32 4.93
CA GLU A 73 -2.72 7.99 6.02
C GLU A 73 -2.97 6.57 6.48
N VAL A 74 -1.88 5.84 6.77
CA VAL A 74 -1.91 4.47 7.29
C VAL A 74 -0.89 4.35 8.41
N THR A 75 -1.27 3.73 9.52
CA THR A 75 -0.36 3.31 10.58
C THR A 75 -0.59 1.84 10.88
N ILE A 76 0.48 1.05 10.89
CA ILE A 76 0.46 -0.40 11.11
C ILE A 76 1.31 -0.71 12.35
N ASP A 77 0.80 -1.55 13.24
CA ASP A 77 1.59 -2.14 14.34
C ASP A 77 2.58 -3.16 13.76
N ALA A 78 3.88 -2.88 13.84
CA ALA A 78 4.94 -3.74 13.32
C ALA A 78 4.96 -5.12 14.01
N ASN A 79 4.48 -5.21 15.26
CA ASN A 79 4.40 -6.47 16.00
C ASN A 79 3.14 -7.30 15.65
N SER A 80 2.28 -6.79 14.78
CA SER A 80 1.04 -7.47 14.40
C SER A 80 1.19 -8.42 13.23
N VAL A 81 2.40 -8.77 12.85
CA VAL A 81 2.67 -9.75 11.78
C VAL A 81 1.95 -11.06 12.06
N ARG A 82 1.43 -11.68 10.99
CA ARG A 82 0.91 -13.05 10.97
C ARG A 82 1.54 -13.76 9.79
N THR A 83 2.32 -14.78 10.12
CA THR A 83 3.11 -15.56 9.15
C THR A 83 2.43 -16.86 8.76
N ASP A 84 1.43 -17.28 9.56
CA ASP A 84 0.78 -18.58 9.44
C ASP A 84 1.80 -19.75 9.46
N PHE A 85 2.89 -19.59 10.23
CA PHE A 85 3.92 -20.60 10.39
C PHE A 85 3.32 -21.89 10.99
N PRO A 86 3.50 -23.08 10.37
CA PRO A 86 2.71 -24.27 10.68
C PRO A 86 3.15 -24.99 11.97
N PHE A 87 4.22 -24.54 12.63
CA PHE A 87 4.78 -25.18 13.83
C PHE A 87 4.98 -24.18 14.97
N PRO A 88 3.89 -23.52 15.43
CA PRO A 88 4.01 -22.45 16.45
C PRO A 88 4.56 -22.96 17.78
N GLU A 89 4.46 -24.27 18.06
CA GLU A 89 5.04 -24.92 19.24
C GLU A 89 6.57 -25.02 19.18
N LYS A 90 7.18 -24.92 17.98
CA LYS A 90 8.63 -24.92 17.79
C LYS A 90 9.21 -23.52 17.81
N GLU A 91 8.51 -22.57 17.23
CA GLU A 91 8.95 -21.18 17.14
C GLU A 91 7.75 -20.26 16.94
N ASP A 92 7.65 -19.21 17.75
CA ASP A 92 6.73 -18.10 17.50
C ASP A 92 7.30 -17.20 16.39
N PHE A 93 7.09 -17.62 15.14
CA PHE A 93 7.69 -16.95 13.99
C PHE A 93 7.06 -15.57 13.72
N ASP A 94 5.82 -15.34 14.17
CA ASP A 94 5.19 -14.01 14.17
C ASP A 94 6.01 -13.05 15.03
N LYS A 95 6.39 -13.48 16.24
CA LYS A 95 7.22 -12.70 17.15
C LYS A 95 8.64 -12.51 16.62
N VAL A 96 9.21 -13.52 15.95
CA VAL A 96 10.53 -13.41 15.32
C VAL A 96 10.50 -12.34 14.23
N VAL A 97 9.54 -12.39 13.31
CA VAL A 97 9.47 -11.40 12.22
C VAL A 97 9.10 -10.00 12.73
N GLY A 98 8.17 -9.91 13.68
CA GLY A 98 7.74 -8.63 14.25
C GLY A 98 8.79 -7.99 15.16
N GLY A 99 9.47 -8.78 16.01
CA GLY A 99 10.27 -8.24 17.11
C GLY A 99 11.78 -8.29 16.94
N ASP A 100 12.32 -9.21 16.14
CA ASP A 100 13.77 -9.38 15.99
C ASP A 100 14.40 -8.23 15.18
N SER A 101 15.55 -7.74 15.64
CA SER A 101 16.30 -6.65 15.00
C SER A 101 16.78 -6.97 13.57
N ARG A 102 16.84 -8.24 13.19
CA ARG A 102 17.11 -8.68 11.82
C ARG A 102 15.97 -8.39 10.86
N PHE A 103 14.74 -8.25 11.39
CA PHE A 103 13.52 -8.03 10.63
C PHE A 103 12.88 -6.69 10.99
N LEU A 104 11.66 -6.65 11.53
CA LEU A 104 10.94 -5.40 11.74
C LEU A 104 11.39 -4.62 12.98
N ASP A 105 12.03 -5.28 13.97
CA ASP A 105 12.52 -4.65 15.20
C ASP A 105 11.42 -3.85 15.94
N GLY A 106 10.24 -4.46 16.05
CA GLY A 106 9.03 -3.78 16.50
C GLY A 106 9.07 -3.30 17.97
N ALA A 107 10.01 -3.81 18.79
CA ALA A 107 10.25 -3.28 20.12
C ALA A 107 10.84 -1.87 20.06
N LYS A 108 11.70 -1.60 19.08
CA LYS A 108 12.33 -0.30 18.86
C LYS A 108 11.53 0.60 17.93
N PHE A 109 10.87 0.01 16.96
CA PHE A 109 10.11 0.69 15.91
C PHE A 109 8.69 0.10 15.82
N PRO A 110 7.81 0.39 16.79
CA PRO A 110 6.51 -0.26 16.88
C PRO A 110 5.56 0.10 15.74
N GLU A 111 5.79 1.21 15.04
CA GLU A 111 4.91 1.71 14.00
C GLU A 111 5.58 1.71 12.63
N ILE A 112 4.80 1.25 11.63
CA ILE A 112 5.06 1.47 10.22
C ILE A 112 4.04 2.50 9.75
N ARG A 113 4.49 3.62 9.17
CA ARG A 113 3.60 4.72 8.79
C ARG A 113 3.75 5.05 7.31
N PHE A 114 2.61 5.20 6.62
CA PHE A 114 2.55 5.72 5.25
C PHE A 114 1.68 6.98 5.19
N VAL A 115 2.18 8.02 4.53
CA VAL A 115 1.44 9.27 4.29
C VAL A 115 1.56 9.63 2.83
N SER A 116 0.42 9.74 2.15
CA SER A 116 0.40 10.16 0.75
C SER A 116 0.91 11.60 0.59
N THR A 117 1.72 11.82 -0.44
CA THR A 117 2.25 13.14 -0.83
C THR A 117 1.70 13.61 -2.17
N ALA A 118 1.33 12.67 -3.04
CA ALA A 118 0.69 12.96 -4.31
C ALA A 118 -0.17 11.77 -4.76
N ILE A 119 -1.25 12.06 -5.46
CA ILE A 119 -2.09 11.09 -6.15
C ILE A 119 -2.21 11.54 -7.59
N ALA A 120 -1.95 10.63 -8.53
CA ALA A 120 -2.04 10.91 -9.96
C ALA A 120 -2.93 9.86 -10.64
N ALA A 121 -3.98 10.29 -11.31
CA ALA A 121 -4.84 9.39 -12.08
C ALA A 121 -4.07 8.83 -13.28
N THR A 122 -4.23 7.53 -13.54
CA THR A 122 -3.70 6.83 -14.72
C THR A 122 -4.82 6.26 -15.60
N GLY A 123 -6.06 6.34 -15.12
CA GLY A 123 -7.28 5.92 -15.81
C GLY A 123 -8.51 6.30 -15.01
N PRO A 124 -9.72 5.92 -15.47
CA PRO A 124 -10.97 6.34 -14.83
C PRO A 124 -11.12 5.91 -13.37
N LYS A 125 -10.52 4.78 -13.00
CA LYS A 125 -10.55 4.21 -11.63
C LYS A 125 -9.16 3.82 -11.14
N THR A 126 -8.10 4.07 -11.90
CA THR A 126 -6.73 3.71 -11.55
C THR A 126 -5.89 4.94 -11.32
N GLY A 127 -4.89 4.81 -10.46
CA GLY A 127 -3.96 5.89 -10.16
C GLY A 127 -2.70 5.39 -9.48
N LYS A 128 -1.76 6.32 -9.34
CA LYS A 128 -0.54 6.12 -8.54
C LYS A 128 -0.65 6.98 -7.28
N ILE A 129 -0.45 6.35 -6.14
CA ILE A 129 -0.36 7.04 -4.84
C ILE A 129 1.13 7.08 -4.48
N THR A 130 1.73 8.25 -4.56
CA THR A 130 3.08 8.49 -4.04
C THR A 130 2.96 8.90 -2.58
N GLY A 131 3.80 8.36 -1.72
CA GLY A 131 3.79 8.71 -0.30
C GLY A 131 5.09 8.36 0.40
N ASN A 132 5.27 8.91 1.57
CA ASN A 132 6.40 8.63 2.46
C ASN A 132 6.09 7.42 3.33
N LEU A 133 6.84 6.34 3.17
CA LEU A 133 6.82 5.18 4.05
C LEU A 133 7.91 5.32 5.10
N THR A 134 7.52 5.32 6.36
CA THR A 134 8.44 5.20 7.50
C THR A 134 8.40 3.77 8.02
N LEU A 135 9.53 3.08 7.95
CA LEU A 135 9.70 1.70 8.39
C LEU A 135 11.05 1.60 9.10
N ARG A 136 11.08 1.05 10.30
CA ARG A 136 12.29 0.95 11.15
C ARG A 136 12.99 2.32 11.36
N GLY A 137 12.21 3.39 11.50
CA GLY A 137 12.72 4.75 11.67
C GLY A 137 13.32 5.38 10.40
N VAL A 138 13.34 4.68 9.28
CA VAL A 138 13.79 5.20 7.98
C VAL A 138 12.57 5.61 7.15
N THR A 139 12.59 6.82 6.61
CA THR A 139 11.51 7.33 5.75
C THR A 139 12.00 7.41 4.31
N LYS A 140 11.25 6.77 3.40
CA LYS A 140 11.52 6.82 1.96
C LYS A 140 10.23 7.00 1.16
N PRO A 141 10.27 7.69 0.01
CA PRO A 141 9.15 7.75 -0.90
C PRO A 141 8.94 6.39 -1.56
N ILE A 142 7.67 5.96 -1.64
CA ILE A 142 7.25 4.78 -2.40
C ILE A 142 6.06 5.14 -3.27
N ILE A 143 5.78 4.31 -4.26
CA ILE A 143 4.63 4.43 -5.15
C ILE A 143 3.79 3.18 -5.04
N LEU A 144 2.48 3.36 -4.88
CA LEU A 144 1.49 2.31 -4.94
C LEU A 144 0.64 2.51 -6.19
N ASP A 145 0.49 1.46 -6.99
CA ASP A 145 -0.51 1.40 -8.06
C ASP A 145 -1.85 1.06 -7.43
N ALA A 146 -2.81 1.97 -7.54
CA ALA A 146 -4.11 1.88 -6.87
C ALA A 146 -5.27 1.77 -7.86
N THR A 147 -6.31 1.05 -7.45
CA THR A 147 -7.58 0.94 -8.14
C THR A 147 -8.70 1.29 -7.18
N PHE A 148 -9.54 2.23 -7.56
CA PHE A 148 -10.82 2.48 -6.90
C PHE A 148 -11.82 1.43 -7.36
N ASN A 149 -12.18 0.48 -6.51
CA ASN A 149 -13.06 -0.64 -6.86
C ASN A 149 -14.51 -0.18 -7.01
N GLY A 150 -14.91 0.81 -6.21
CA GLY A 150 -16.25 1.38 -6.24
C GLY A 150 -16.70 1.92 -4.89
N SER A 151 -17.96 2.29 -4.85
CA SER A 151 -18.62 2.71 -3.63
C SER A 151 -19.95 2.00 -3.45
N MET A 152 -20.44 1.93 -2.22
CA MET A 152 -21.74 1.37 -1.89
C MET A 152 -22.47 2.32 -0.94
N ALA A 153 -23.67 2.73 -1.34
CA ALA A 153 -24.56 3.52 -0.51
C ALA A 153 -25.02 2.71 0.71
N PRO A 154 -25.40 3.39 1.82
CA PRO A 154 -25.99 2.72 2.96
C PRO A 154 -27.21 1.87 2.57
N ASN A 155 -27.31 0.68 3.13
CA ASN A 155 -28.42 -0.24 2.92
C ASN A 155 -28.73 -0.97 4.25
N PRO A 156 -29.80 -1.79 4.33
CA PRO A 156 -30.17 -2.45 5.60
C PRO A 156 -29.05 -3.30 6.24
N MET A 157 -28.15 -3.85 5.44
CA MET A 157 -27.00 -4.66 5.92
C MET A 157 -25.81 -3.75 6.26
N MET A 158 -25.45 -2.85 5.35
CA MET A 158 -24.35 -1.91 5.50
C MET A 158 -24.91 -0.51 5.80
N LYS A 159 -24.85 -0.12 7.06
CA LYS A 159 -25.50 1.13 7.54
C LYS A 159 -24.75 2.39 7.14
N THR A 160 -23.51 2.26 6.70
CA THR A 160 -22.62 3.36 6.31
C THR A 160 -22.37 3.36 4.81
N GLN A 161 -22.04 4.54 4.26
CA GLN A 161 -21.46 4.68 2.94
C GLN A 161 -20.07 4.06 2.95
N LYS A 162 -19.80 3.16 1.99
CA LYS A 162 -18.49 2.50 1.85
C LYS A 162 -17.79 2.86 0.56
N ILE A 163 -16.46 2.77 0.58
CA ILE A 163 -15.62 2.75 -0.61
C ILE A 163 -14.65 1.58 -0.53
N GLY A 164 -14.28 1.01 -1.68
CA GLY A 164 -13.29 -0.05 -1.81
C GLY A 164 -12.09 0.37 -2.65
N VAL A 165 -10.88 -0.01 -2.21
CA VAL A 165 -9.62 0.30 -2.87
C VAL A 165 -8.71 -0.92 -2.83
N SER A 166 -8.12 -1.27 -3.98
CA SER A 166 -6.99 -2.19 -4.07
C SER A 166 -5.71 -1.42 -4.37
N ALA A 167 -4.59 -1.81 -3.80
CA ALA A 167 -3.30 -1.21 -4.13
C ALA A 167 -2.18 -2.25 -4.14
N ARG A 168 -1.15 -2.00 -4.96
CA ARG A 168 0.04 -2.84 -5.07
C ARG A 168 1.28 -1.97 -5.18
N GLY A 169 2.40 -2.49 -4.68
CA GLY A 169 3.69 -1.84 -4.79
C GLY A 169 4.81 -2.76 -4.36
N SER A 170 6.02 -2.26 -4.35
CA SER A 170 7.15 -2.98 -3.79
C SER A 170 8.12 -2.03 -3.10
N ILE A 171 8.90 -2.56 -2.18
CA ILE A 171 9.99 -1.88 -1.49
C ILE A 171 11.23 -2.76 -1.51
N LYS A 172 12.40 -2.15 -1.39
CA LYS A 172 13.62 -2.88 -1.06
C LYS A 172 13.78 -2.89 0.46
N ARG A 173 13.80 -4.08 1.07
CA ARG A 173 13.93 -4.20 2.52
C ARG A 173 15.26 -3.66 3.05
N THR A 174 16.33 -3.76 2.23
CA THR A 174 17.64 -3.19 2.58
C THR A 174 17.62 -1.66 2.66
N ASP A 175 16.75 -0.98 1.93
CA ASP A 175 16.54 0.47 2.02
C ASP A 175 16.08 0.92 3.42
N PHE A 176 15.51 0.00 4.21
CA PHE A 176 15.03 0.21 5.58
C PHE A 176 15.88 -0.52 6.62
N GLY A 177 17.12 -0.90 6.25
CA GLY A 177 18.08 -1.53 7.15
C GLY A 177 17.86 -3.02 7.43
N MET A 178 17.02 -3.71 6.65
CA MET A 178 16.79 -5.16 6.77
C MET A 178 17.71 -5.92 5.81
N SER A 179 18.98 -6.06 6.15
CA SER A 179 19.99 -6.71 5.31
C SER A 179 20.24 -8.19 5.64
N PHE A 180 19.61 -8.74 6.68
CA PHE A 180 19.80 -10.13 7.06
C PHE A 180 19.38 -11.08 5.92
N GLY A 181 20.23 -12.07 5.66
CA GLY A 181 19.91 -13.18 4.76
C GLY A 181 19.72 -12.80 3.28
N THR A 182 20.34 -11.74 2.77
CA THR A 182 20.21 -11.31 1.36
C THR A 182 20.67 -12.36 0.35
N GLN A 183 21.45 -13.37 0.78
CA GLN A 183 21.85 -14.48 -0.06
C GLN A 183 20.75 -15.54 -0.27
N PHE A 184 19.68 -15.54 0.56
CA PHE A 184 18.57 -16.50 0.46
C PHE A 184 17.18 -15.87 0.52
N LEU A 185 17.07 -14.65 1.04
CA LEU A 185 15.84 -13.85 1.00
C LEU A 185 15.98 -12.72 -0.02
N GLY A 186 15.02 -12.58 -0.91
CA GLY A 186 14.95 -11.48 -1.86
C GLY A 186 15.02 -10.12 -1.17
N ASP A 187 15.57 -9.13 -1.84
CA ASP A 187 15.59 -7.75 -1.36
C ASP A 187 14.24 -7.06 -1.58
N GLU A 188 13.61 -7.37 -2.69
CA GLU A 188 12.28 -6.82 -3.01
C GLU A 188 11.18 -7.50 -2.20
N VAL A 189 10.38 -6.69 -1.50
CA VAL A 189 9.17 -7.10 -0.80
C VAL A 189 8.00 -6.51 -1.56
N GLU A 190 7.16 -7.38 -2.12
CA GLU A 190 5.94 -6.99 -2.81
C GLU A 190 4.81 -6.77 -1.80
N LEU A 191 4.02 -5.73 -2.02
CA LEU A 191 2.89 -5.35 -1.19
C LEU A 191 1.59 -5.55 -1.97
N GLN A 192 0.59 -6.14 -1.31
CA GLN A 192 -0.78 -6.23 -1.79
C GLN A 192 -1.73 -5.76 -0.70
N ILE A 193 -2.52 -4.77 -1.03
CA ILE A 193 -3.46 -4.11 -0.12
C ILE A 193 -4.86 -4.22 -0.71
N GLU A 194 -5.78 -4.71 0.08
CA GLU A 194 -7.22 -4.67 -0.17
C GLU A 194 -7.86 -3.94 1.01
N ALA A 195 -8.65 -2.91 0.76
CA ALA A 195 -9.21 -2.11 1.84
C ALA A 195 -10.61 -1.60 1.53
N GLU A 196 -11.51 -1.78 2.49
CA GLU A 196 -12.77 -1.06 2.55
C GLU A 196 -12.70 0.03 3.61
N TYR A 197 -13.45 1.09 3.37
CA TYR A 197 -13.53 2.23 4.28
C TYR A 197 -14.99 2.63 4.49
N ASP A 198 -15.34 2.92 5.73
CA ASP A 198 -16.63 3.49 6.13
C ASP A 198 -16.53 5.01 6.17
N LYS A 199 -17.53 5.71 5.63
CA LYS A 199 -17.60 7.16 5.72
C LYS A 199 -17.72 7.57 7.19
N ALA A 200 -16.86 8.49 7.60
CA ALA A 200 -16.94 9.09 8.93
C ALA A 200 -18.25 9.88 9.10
N SER A 201 -18.81 9.85 10.30
CA SER A 201 -20.03 10.57 10.69
C SER A 201 -19.82 12.06 10.68
#